data_b41ca38bca07f16dd01997360969359f
#
_entry.id   b41ca38bca07f16dd01997360969359f
#
_cell.length_a   1.000
_cell.length_b   1.000
_cell.length_c   1.000
_cell.angle_alpha   90.00
_cell.angle_beta   90.00
_cell.angle_gamma   90.00
#
_symmetry.space_group_name_H-M   'P 1'
#
loop_
_entity.id
_entity.type
_entity.pdbx_description
1 polymer ?
#
loop_
_entity_poly.entity_id
_entity_poly.type
_entity_poly.pdbx_seq_one_letter_code
_entity_poly.pdbx_strand_id
1 'polypeptide(L)'
;MKNSRIVRTAAVAAVLFATIGANAQSEAGSKSIPLHVEASLGACTPSNKVLPLDVNVDLNYTFAKRFSLHATTTTSYFMPKNGATHDYNGATNLGGGLGYVFLPAKNDKLGDFELRAFVTTSVGSSDFKNTSYNVGVHWFGHTEKHRLVPTVGVGYTLRDFSAKGMKNINGAYLSLGLRF
;
A
#
# COMPACT_ATOMS: atom_id res chain seq x y z
N MET A 1 12.95 13.21 -19.65
CA MET A 1 12.62 14.30 -18.69
C MET A 1 11.22 14.21 -18.05
N LYS A 2 10.30 13.32 -18.48
CA LYS A 2 8.96 13.16 -17.87
C LYS A 2 8.95 12.43 -16.53
N ASN A 3 9.91 11.52 -16.29
CA ASN A 3 9.93 10.66 -15.10
C ASN A 3 10.26 11.39 -13.77
N SER A 4 10.96 12.53 -13.84
CA SER A 4 11.31 13.29 -12.63
C SER A 4 10.10 13.93 -11.93
N ARG A 5 9.01 14.17 -12.66
CA ARG A 5 7.78 14.77 -12.06
C ARG A 5 6.99 13.77 -11.23
N ILE A 6 6.88 12.52 -11.70
CA ILE A 6 6.13 11.47 -11.00
C ILE A 6 6.82 11.11 -9.68
N VAL A 7 8.14 10.93 -9.70
CA VAL A 7 8.93 10.64 -8.49
C VAL A 7 8.84 11.80 -7.47
N ARG A 8 8.86 13.04 -7.94
CA ARG A 8 8.72 14.22 -7.07
C ARG A 8 7.31 14.31 -6.47
N THR A 9 6.26 13.99 -7.22
CA THR A 9 4.88 14.01 -6.71
C THR A 9 4.65 12.92 -5.68
N ALA A 10 5.15 11.70 -5.91
CA ALA A 10 5.05 10.61 -4.95
C ALA A 10 5.84 10.90 -3.66
N ALA A 11 7.05 11.46 -3.78
CA ALA A 11 7.87 11.84 -2.63
C ALA A 11 7.22 12.98 -1.83
N VAL A 12 6.64 13.99 -2.48
CA VAL A 12 5.92 15.09 -1.82
C VAL A 12 4.67 14.58 -1.11
N ALA A 13 3.91 13.67 -1.73
CA ALA A 13 2.76 13.06 -1.07
C ALA A 13 3.17 12.26 0.17
N ALA A 14 4.20 11.45 0.09
CA ALA A 14 4.72 10.69 1.23
C ALA A 14 5.19 11.60 2.38
N VAL A 15 5.86 12.71 2.07
CA VAL A 15 6.30 13.69 3.08
C VAL A 15 5.12 14.44 3.70
N LEU A 16 4.12 14.83 2.91
CA LEU A 16 2.91 15.50 3.41
C LEU A 16 2.10 14.58 4.34
N PHE A 17 1.93 13.31 3.99
CA PHE A 17 1.24 12.36 4.86
C PHE A 17 2.01 12.04 6.13
N ALA A 18 3.33 11.94 6.06
CA ALA A 18 4.19 11.74 7.24
C ALA A 18 4.11 12.94 8.22
N THR A 19 4.05 14.18 7.70
CA THR A 19 3.91 15.38 8.54
C THR A 19 2.53 15.50 9.17
N ILE A 20 1.47 15.13 8.45
CA ILE A 20 0.09 15.12 8.99
C ILE A 20 -0.01 14.07 10.12
N GLY A 21 0.53 12.86 9.90
CA GLY A 21 0.54 11.81 10.92
C GLY A 21 1.32 12.21 12.17
N ALA A 22 2.47 12.85 12.02
CA ALA A 22 3.30 13.30 13.14
C ALA A 22 2.62 14.40 13.97
N ASN A 23 1.92 15.33 13.33
CA ASN A 23 1.23 16.42 14.02
C ASN A 23 -0.05 15.96 14.71
N ALA A 24 -0.80 15.03 14.10
CA ALA A 24 -2.02 14.47 14.69
C ALA A 24 -1.74 13.70 16.02
N GLN A 25 -0.55 13.15 16.16
CA GLN A 25 -0.15 12.44 17.39
C GLN A 25 0.37 13.35 18.50
N SER A 26 0.78 14.59 18.20
CA SER A 26 1.36 15.49 19.20
C SER A 26 0.34 16.20 20.10
N GLU A 27 -0.91 16.30 19.68
CA GLU A 27 -1.98 17.01 20.41
C GLU A 27 -2.93 16.10 21.22
N ALA A 28 -2.82 14.80 21.06
CA ALA A 28 -3.74 13.86 21.71
C ALA A 28 -3.24 13.42 23.08
N GLY A 29 -3.61 14.17 24.09
CA GLY A 29 -3.61 13.68 25.46
C GLY A 29 -4.49 12.43 25.58
N SER A 30 -3.90 11.25 25.79
CA SER A 30 -4.47 10.04 26.41
C SER A 30 -5.67 9.32 25.78
N LYS A 31 -6.15 9.65 24.58
CA LYS A 31 -7.04 8.79 23.81
C LYS A 31 -6.34 8.43 22.51
N SER A 32 -6.03 7.15 22.30
CA SER A 32 -5.49 6.66 21.03
C SER A 32 -6.41 7.10 19.89
N ILE A 33 -5.91 7.99 19.04
CA ILE A 33 -6.64 8.34 17.81
C ILE A 33 -6.69 7.05 16.98
N PRO A 34 -7.88 6.61 16.55
CA PRO A 34 -8.00 5.39 15.74
C PRO A 34 -7.52 5.57 14.30
N LEU A 35 -6.62 6.52 14.07
CA LEU A 35 -6.08 6.88 12.77
C LEU A 35 -4.58 6.57 12.71
N HIS A 36 -4.17 5.78 11.74
CA HIS A 36 -2.78 5.41 11.50
C HIS A 36 -2.40 5.68 10.06
N VAL A 37 -1.13 6.04 9.85
CA VAL A 37 -0.53 6.12 8.53
C VAL A 37 0.44 4.95 8.37
N GLU A 38 0.41 4.28 7.23
CA GLU A 38 1.33 3.19 6.90
C GLU A 38 2.02 3.50 5.58
N ALA A 39 3.32 3.29 5.52
CA ALA A 39 4.09 3.35 4.29
C ALA A 39 4.77 2.01 4.07
N SER A 40 4.65 1.45 2.86
CA SER A 40 5.21 0.14 2.55
C SER A 40 5.76 0.05 1.12
N LEU A 41 6.72 -0.85 0.96
CA LEU A 41 7.26 -1.28 -0.32
C LEU A 41 6.76 -2.70 -0.58
N GLY A 42 6.32 -2.95 -1.81
CA GLY A 42 5.80 -4.24 -2.22
C GLY A 42 6.42 -4.74 -3.52
N ALA A 43 6.42 -6.06 -3.67
CA ALA A 43 6.76 -6.72 -4.92
C ALA A 43 5.74 -7.81 -5.21
N CYS A 44 5.34 -7.94 -6.47
CA CYS A 44 4.47 -9.02 -6.91
C CYS A 44 5.24 -10.09 -7.66
N THR A 45 4.73 -11.30 -7.70
CA THR A 45 5.29 -12.33 -8.57
C THR A 45 5.26 -11.85 -10.04
N PRO A 46 6.34 -12.09 -10.81
CA PRO A 46 6.38 -11.72 -12.21
C PRO A 46 5.25 -12.40 -12.99
N SER A 47 4.51 -11.62 -13.75
CA SER A 47 3.45 -12.11 -14.64
C SER A 47 3.55 -11.41 -15.99
N ASN A 48 3.31 -12.14 -17.08
CA ASN A 48 3.40 -11.61 -18.46
C ASN A 48 4.72 -10.86 -18.76
N LYS A 49 5.86 -11.35 -18.24
CA LYS A 49 7.21 -10.75 -18.37
C LYS A 49 7.37 -9.38 -17.72
N VAL A 50 6.53 -9.06 -16.75
CA VAL A 50 6.59 -7.81 -15.98
C VAL A 50 6.68 -8.14 -14.50
N LEU A 51 7.58 -7.44 -13.79
CA LEU A 51 7.70 -7.46 -12.34
C LEU A 51 7.16 -6.14 -11.79
N PRO A 52 6.00 -6.12 -11.14
CA PRO A 52 5.52 -4.93 -10.47
C PRO A 52 6.25 -4.71 -9.14
N LEU A 53 6.75 -3.50 -8.94
CA LEU A 53 7.23 -3.00 -7.65
C LEU A 53 6.33 -1.86 -7.21
N ASP A 54 5.87 -1.90 -5.98
CA ASP A 54 4.88 -0.97 -5.45
C ASP A 54 5.44 -0.16 -4.29
N VAL A 55 5.13 1.13 -4.29
CA VAL A 55 5.25 2.01 -3.14
C VAL A 55 3.85 2.36 -2.69
N ASN A 56 3.50 2.00 -1.46
CA ASN A 56 2.16 2.23 -0.92
C ASN A 56 2.21 3.21 0.24
N VAL A 57 1.20 4.07 0.28
CA VAL A 57 0.86 4.89 1.45
C VAL A 57 -0.59 4.64 1.77
N ASP A 58 -0.88 4.24 3.00
CA ASP A 58 -2.20 3.89 3.48
C ASP A 58 -2.57 4.73 4.70
N LEU A 59 -3.76 5.29 4.67
CA LEU A 59 -4.40 5.95 5.80
C LEU A 59 -5.46 5.00 6.35
N ASN A 60 -5.26 4.53 7.57
CA ASN A 60 -6.09 3.54 8.22
C ASN A 60 -6.89 4.18 9.36
N TYR A 61 -8.20 4.01 9.35
CA TYR A 61 -9.11 4.44 10.40
C TYR A 61 -9.81 3.24 11.02
N THR A 62 -9.54 2.95 12.29
CA THR A 62 -10.21 1.87 13.03
C THR A 62 -11.53 2.40 13.62
N PHE A 63 -12.66 1.98 13.04
CA PHE A 63 -14.00 2.45 13.45
C PHE A 63 -14.73 1.49 14.42
N ALA A 64 -14.24 0.26 14.51
CA ALA A 64 -14.71 -0.73 15.49
C ALA A 64 -13.49 -1.52 15.96
N LYS A 65 -13.58 -2.18 17.12
CA LYS A 65 -12.43 -2.86 17.76
C LYS A 65 -11.58 -3.75 16.82
N ARG A 66 -12.16 -4.22 15.72
CA ARG A 66 -11.53 -5.15 14.78
C ARG A 66 -11.64 -4.74 13.32
N PHE A 67 -12.41 -3.70 13.02
CA PHE A 67 -12.64 -3.26 11.64
C PHE A 67 -11.93 -1.95 11.37
N SER A 68 -11.33 -1.86 10.21
CA SER A 68 -10.64 -0.68 9.72
C SER A 68 -11.13 -0.29 8.33
N LEU A 69 -11.15 1.00 8.09
CA LEU A 69 -11.34 1.60 6.77
C LEU A 69 -10.00 2.15 6.30
N HIS A 70 -9.67 1.89 5.05
CA HIS A 70 -8.41 2.27 4.46
C HIS A 70 -8.62 3.20 3.28
N ALA A 71 -7.79 4.25 3.19
CA ALA A 71 -7.62 5.05 1.99
C ALA A 71 -6.15 4.92 1.55
N THR A 72 -5.93 4.40 0.36
CA THR A 72 -4.58 4.02 -0.08
C THR A 72 -4.19 4.65 -1.41
N THR A 73 -2.91 4.98 -1.49
CA THR A 73 -2.23 5.38 -2.74
C THR A 73 -1.14 4.37 -3.02
N THR A 74 -1.15 3.81 -4.21
CA THR A 74 -0.12 2.88 -4.69
C THR A 74 0.53 3.43 -5.93
N THR A 75 1.85 3.63 -5.91
CA THR A 75 2.65 3.90 -7.11
C THR A 75 3.37 2.64 -7.53
N SER A 76 3.02 2.12 -8.70
CA SER A 76 3.57 0.89 -9.26
C SER A 76 4.61 1.22 -10.33
N TYR A 77 5.73 0.51 -10.28
CA TYR A 77 6.78 0.51 -11.29
C TYR A 77 6.79 -0.85 -11.97
N PHE A 78 6.53 -0.88 -13.27
CA PHE A 78 6.48 -2.12 -14.04
C PHE A 78 7.83 -2.38 -14.69
N MET A 79 8.62 -3.30 -14.12
CA MET A 79 9.93 -3.67 -14.62
C MET A 79 9.82 -4.77 -15.66
N PRO A 80 10.28 -4.55 -16.90
CA PRO A 80 10.30 -5.59 -17.92
C PRO A 80 11.32 -6.67 -17.55
N LYS A 81 10.96 -7.93 -17.75
CA LYS A 81 11.82 -9.10 -17.57
C LYS A 81 12.20 -9.67 -18.93
N ASN A 82 13.49 -9.95 -19.15
CA ASN A 82 14.02 -10.65 -20.33
C ASN A 82 13.55 -10.09 -21.70
N GLY A 83 14.06 -8.93 -22.09
CA GLY A 83 13.92 -8.42 -23.47
C GLY A 83 12.56 -7.82 -23.81
N ALA A 84 11.77 -7.43 -22.83
CA ALA A 84 10.62 -6.58 -23.08
C ALA A 84 11.12 -5.17 -23.43
N THR A 85 10.78 -4.69 -24.64
CA THR A 85 11.20 -3.41 -25.22
C THR A 85 10.31 -2.25 -24.80
N HIS A 86 9.82 -2.23 -23.57
CA HIS A 86 8.96 -1.15 -23.09
C HIS A 86 9.75 -0.24 -22.15
N ASP A 87 9.61 1.06 -22.33
CA ASP A 87 10.09 2.06 -21.39
C ASP A 87 9.52 1.81 -20.00
N TYR A 88 10.33 2.12 -18.96
CA TYR A 88 9.88 2.06 -17.58
C TYR A 88 8.74 3.05 -17.36
N ASN A 89 7.52 2.56 -17.32
CA ASN A 89 6.33 3.34 -17.03
C ASN A 89 5.75 2.92 -15.68
N GLY A 90 5.37 3.92 -14.90
CA GLY A 90 4.68 3.74 -13.65
C GLY A 90 3.23 4.13 -13.77
N ALA A 91 2.42 3.59 -12.89
CA ALA A 91 1.03 4.02 -12.67
C ALA A 91 0.84 4.35 -11.19
N THR A 92 0.13 5.43 -10.92
CA THR A 92 -0.31 5.78 -9.57
C THR A 92 -1.79 5.50 -9.46
N ASN A 93 -2.16 4.66 -8.49
CA ASN A 93 -3.52 4.29 -8.19
C ASN A 93 -3.96 4.93 -6.87
N LEU A 94 -5.21 5.36 -6.82
CA LEU A 94 -5.90 5.77 -5.60
C LEU A 94 -7.09 4.84 -5.37
N GLY A 95 -7.38 4.58 -4.11
CA GLY A 95 -8.54 3.78 -3.76
C GLY A 95 -8.70 3.59 -2.27
N GLY A 96 -9.43 2.56 -1.91
CA GLY A 96 -9.71 2.25 -0.53
C GLY A 96 -9.97 0.78 -0.31
N GLY A 97 -10.18 0.45 0.95
CA GLY A 97 -10.39 -0.93 1.34
C GLY A 97 -10.94 -1.06 2.75
N LEU A 98 -11.14 -2.30 3.13
CA LEU A 98 -11.57 -2.70 4.45
C LEU A 98 -10.56 -3.66 5.04
N GLY A 99 -10.37 -3.56 6.34
CA GLY A 99 -9.57 -4.48 7.13
C GLY A 99 -10.38 -5.12 8.26
N TYR A 100 -9.98 -6.32 8.63
CA TYR A 100 -10.52 -7.05 9.77
C TYR A 100 -9.41 -7.74 10.55
N VAL A 101 -9.19 -7.32 11.79
CA VAL A 101 -8.24 -7.95 12.71
C VAL A 101 -8.83 -9.26 13.22
N PHE A 102 -8.42 -10.37 12.61
CA PHE A 102 -8.91 -11.69 12.96
C PHE A 102 -8.12 -12.33 14.10
N LEU A 103 -6.84 -11.97 14.28
CA LEU A 103 -5.99 -12.41 15.36
C LEU A 103 -5.37 -11.19 16.05
N PRO A 104 -6.00 -10.68 17.11
CA PRO A 104 -5.44 -9.59 17.90
C PRO A 104 -4.30 -10.09 18.78
N ALA A 105 -3.31 -9.22 19.02
CA ALA A 105 -2.21 -9.51 19.92
C ALA A 105 -2.74 -9.90 21.31
N LYS A 106 -2.33 -11.06 21.77
CA LYS A 106 -2.50 -11.47 23.17
C LYS A 106 -1.15 -11.29 23.86
N ASN A 107 -1.11 -10.48 24.91
CA ASN A 107 0.09 -10.25 25.73
C ASN A 107 1.30 -9.63 24.96
N ASP A 108 1.08 -8.63 24.10
CA ASP A 108 2.06 -7.71 23.53
C ASP A 108 3.27 -8.32 22.79
N LYS A 109 3.28 -9.62 22.51
CA LYS A 109 4.45 -10.30 21.97
C LYS A 109 4.41 -10.63 20.48
N LEU A 110 3.24 -10.79 19.89
CA LEU A 110 3.12 -11.32 18.52
C LEU A 110 2.61 -10.30 17.49
N GLY A 111 2.08 -9.17 17.94
CA GLY A 111 1.42 -8.22 17.03
C GLY A 111 0.06 -8.72 16.52
N ASP A 112 -0.59 -7.89 15.75
CA ASP A 112 -1.91 -8.15 15.20
C ASP A 112 -1.85 -8.69 13.79
N PHE A 113 -2.82 -9.54 13.42
CA PHE A 113 -3.01 -9.99 12.05
C PHE A 113 -4.34 -9.46 11.51
N GLU A 114 -4.25 -8.76 10.40
CA GLU A 114 -5.39 -8.14 9.74
C GLU A 114 -5.56 -8.69 8.32
N LEU A 115 -6.76 -9.16 8.01
CA LEU A 115 -7.18 -9.43 6.64
C LEU A 115 -7.60 -8.12 6.00
N ARG A 116 -7.02 -7.77 4.86
CA ARG A 116 -7.30 -6.55 4.11
C ARG A 116 -7.77 -6.85 2.69
N ALA A 117 -8.72 -6.07 2.22
CA ALA A 117 -9.17 -6.07 0.83
C ALA A 117 -9.20 -4.63 0.31
N PHE A 118 -8.57 -4.37 -0.84
CA PHE A 118 -8.46 -3.06 -1.47
C PHE A 118 -8.94 -3.09 -2.90
N VAL A 119 -9.53 -1.98 -3.33
CA VAL A 119 -9.75 -1.67 -4.74
C VAL A 119 -9.14 -0.29 -5.01
N THR A 120 -8.23 -0.24 -5.98
CA THR A 120 -7.57 1.00 -6.38
C THR A 120 -7.63 1.17 -7.89
N THR A 121 -7.72 2.39 -8.36
CA THR A 121 -7.75 2.71 -9.80
C THR A 121 -6.74 3.78 -10.14
N SER A 122 -6.18 3.71 -11.34
CA SER A 122 -5.15 4.64 -11.79
C SER A 122 -5.68 6.04 -11.98
N VAL A 123 -4.91 7.01 -11.49
CA VAL A 123 -5.14 8.44 -11.66
C VAL A 123 -4.06 9.05 -12.55
N GLY A 124 -4.42 10.14 -13.24
CA GLY A 124 -3.49 10.83 -14.16
C GLY A 124 -3.40 10.17 -15.55
N SER A 125 -2.36 10.53 -16.30
CA SER A 125 -2.07 9.98 -17.63
C SER A 125 -0.92 8.97 -17.53
N SER A 126 -1.20 7.72 -17.79
CA SER A 126 -0.21 6.64 -17.88
C SER A 126 -0.68 5.64 -18.92
N ASP A 127 0.25 5.07 -19.66
CA ASP A 127 -0.04 3.98 -20.60
C ASP A 127 -0.36 2.67 -19.87
N PHE A 128 -0.02 2.59 -18.57
CA PHE A 128 -0.25 1.45 -17.68
C PHE A 128 -1.42 1.65 -16.71
N LYS A 129 -2.43 2.41 -17.14
CA LYS A 129 -3.65 2.56 -16.33
C LYS A 129 -4.29 1.21 -16.04
N ASN A 130 -4.58 0.99 -14.76
CA ASN A 130 -5.18 -0.26 -14.31
C ASN A 130 -6.13 -0.03 -13.12
N THR A 131 -7.00 -0.99 -12.92
CA THR A 131 -7.73 -1.18 -11.67
C THR A 131 -7.13 -2.38 -10.96
N SER A 132 -6.74 -2.21 -9.70
CA SER A 132 -6.15 -3.29 -8.91
C SER A 132 -7.10 -3.73 -7.81
N TYR A 133 -7.23 -5.03 -7.68
CA TYR A 133 -7.95 -5.71 -6.60
C TYR A 133 -6.92 -6.46 -5.78
N ASN A 134 -6.81 -6.16 -4.50
CA ASN A 134 -5.83 -6.77 -3.62
C ASN A 134 -6.53 -7.39 -2.42
N VAL A 135 -6.15 -8.61 -2.07
CA VAL A 135 -6.58 -9.26 -0.84
C VAL A 135 -5.36 -9.89 -0.17
N GLY A 136 -5.22 -9.71 1.13
CA GLY A 136 -4.05 -10.26 1.83
C GLY A 136 -4.15 -10.19 3.34
N VAL A 137 -3.20 -10.87 3.97
CA VAL A 137 -3.00 -10.84 5.41
C VAL A 137 -1.81 -9.93 5.71
N HIS A 138 -2.02 -9.00 6.61
CA HIS A 138 -1.02 -8.07 7.10
C HIS A 138 -0.78 -8.31 8.57
N TRP A 139 0.48 -8.49 8.92
CA TRP A 139 0.95 -8.51 10.29
C TRP A 139 1.52 -7.14 10.62
N PHE A 140 1.23 -6.64 11.81
CA PHE A 140 1.87 -5.45 12.35
C PHE A 140 2.23 -5.68 13.80
N GLY A 141 3.49 -5.33 14.12
CA GLY A 141 4.02 -5.47 15.44
C GLY A 141 3.24 -4.65 16.46
N HIS A 142 3.19 -5.11 17.69
CA HIS A 142 2.62 -4.36 18.79
C HIS A 142 3.77 -3.79 19.65
N THR A 143 3.82 -2.49 19.81
CA THR A 143 4.78 -1.87 20.72
C THR A 143 4.12 -0.72 21.46
N GLU A 144 3.94 -0.87 22.74
CA GLU A 144 3.44 0.23 23.60
C GLU A 144 4.39 1.44 23.67
N LYS A 145 5.67 1.23 23.34
CA LYS A 145 6.74 2.22 23.54
C LYS A 145 7.25 2.88 22.26
N HIS A 146 6.98 2.33 21.10
CA HIS A 146 7.53 2.84 19.84
C HIS A 146 6.44 3.40 18.94
N ARG A 147 6.68 4.61 18.42
CA ARG A 147 5.80 5.26 17.44
C ARG A 147 5.81 4.58 16.06
N LEU A 148 6.82 3.75 15.81
CA LEU A 148 7.05 3.07 14.55
C LEU A 148 6.80 1.58 14.73
N VAL A 149 5.84 1.05 14.01
CA VAL A 149 5.46 -0.36 14.06
C VAL A 149 5.79 -1.01 12.72
N PRO A 150 6.64 -2.05 12.68
CA PRO A 150 6.90 -2.78 11.44
C PRO A 150 5.65 -3.48 10.96
N THR A 151 5.45 -3.49 9.63
CA THR A 151 4.36 -4.18 8.98
C THR A 151 4.87 -5.12 7.90
N VAL A 152 4.25 -6.29 7.80
CA VAL A 152 4.53 -7.28 6.75
C VAL A 152 3.19 -7.73 6.17
N GLY A 153 3.05 -7.64 4.86
CA GLY A 153 1.85 -8.08 4.16
C GLY A 153 2.14 -9.15 3.13
N VAL A 154 1.30 -10.16 3.05
CA VAL A 154 1.30 -11.16 2.00
C VAL A 154 -0.11 -11.34 1.46
N GLY A 155 -0.24 -11.50 0.16
CA GLY A 155 -1.55 -11.64 -0.44
C GLY A 155 -1.52 -11.89 -1.93
N TYR A 156 -2.63 -11.62 -2.55
CA TYR A 156 -2.84 -11.77 -3.99
C TYR A 156 -3.37 -10.48 -4.59
N THR A 157 -2.84 -10.12 -5.73
CA THR A 157 -3.26 -8.94 -6.50
C THR A 157 -3.73 -9.35 -7.89
N LEU A 158 -4.74 -8.64 -8.36
CA LEU A 158 -5.28 -8.72 -9.70
C LEU A 158 -5.27 -7.31 -10.28
N ARG A 159 -4.58 -7.10 -11.41
CA ARG A 159 -4.49 -5.81 -12.09
C ARG A 159 -5.09 -5.92 -13.47
N ASP A 160 -6.17 -5.20 -13.65
CA ASP A 160 -6.89 -5.10 -14.92
C ASP A 160 -6.44 -3.84 -15.65
N PHE A 161 -5.75 -4.01 -16.78
CA PHE A 161 -5.19 -2.92 -17.57
C PHE A 161 -6.16 -2.44 -18.62
N SER A 162 -6.36 -1.13 -18.69
CA SER A 162 -7.25 -0.49 -19.66
C SER A 162 -6.60 -0.28 -21.05
N ALA A 163 -5.28 -0.43 -21.16
CA ALA A 163 -4.56 -0.19 -22.42
C ALA A 163 -4.70 -1.35 -23.39
N LYS A 164 -4.96 -1.04 -24.68
CA LYS A 164 -5.04 -2.05 -25.72
C LYS A 164 -3.72 -2.82 -25.85
N GLY A 165 -3.79 -4.14 -25.86
CA GLY A 165 -2.63 -5.03 -26.01
C GLY A 165 -1.91 -5.37 -24.70
N MET A 166 -2.26 -4.76 -23.58
CA MET A 166 -1.77 -5.17 -22.28
C MET A 166 -2.58 -6.34 -21.73
N LYS A 167 -1.86 -7.36 -21.22
CA LYS A 167 -2.48 -8.48 -20.52
C LYS A 167 -2.60 -8.14 -19.03
N ASN A 168 -3.69 -8.59 -18.44
CA ASN A 168 -3.88 -8.48 -17.00
C ASN A 168 -2.76 -9.18 -16.24
N ILE A 169 -2.31 -8.56 -15.16
CA ILE A 169 -1.27 -9.09 -14.28
C ILE A 169 -1.95 -9.57 -13.00
N ASN A 170 -1.65 -10.80 -12.64
CA ASN A 170 -2.10 -11.36 -11.37
C ASN A 170 -0.94 -12.10 -10.70
N GLY A 171 -0.96 -12.14 -9.38
CA GLY A 171 0.09 -12.84 -8.66
C GLY A 171 0.06 -12.62 -7.16
N ALA A 172 0.88 -13.39 -6.46
CA ALA A 172 1.13 -13.18 -5.06
C ALA A 172 1.97 -11.91 -4.87
N TYR A 173 1.74 -11.19 -3.78
CA TYR A 173 2.57 -10.06 -3.39
C TYR A 173 3.13 -10.24 -1.99
N LEU A 174 4.27 -9.61 -1.76
CA LEU A 174 4.89 -9.40 -0.45
C LEU A 174 5.06 -7.89 -0.27
N SER A 175 4.73 -7.37 0.91
CA SER A 175 4.98 -5.99 1.28
C SER A 175 5.67 -5.89 2.63
N LEU A 176 6.55 -4.91 2.76
CA LEU A 176 7.25 -4.58 3.99
C LEU A 176 7.09 -3.08 4.24
N GLY A 177 6.75 -2.69 5.46
CA GLY A 177 6.46 -1.32 5.76
C GLY A 177 6.58 -0.94 7.21
N LEU A 178 6.19 0.29 7.46
CA LEU A 178 6.15 0.91 8.78
C LEU A 178 4.81 1.62 8.95
N ARG A 179 4.20 1.45 10.12
CA ARG A 179 3.00 2.15 10.57
C ARG A 179 3.40 3.17 11.63
N PHE A 180 2.75 4.35 11.57
CA PHE A 180 2.94 5.50 12.45
C PHE A 180 1.69 5.80 13.25
#